data_9834e9abbde61c5bf9f9aef99de1ab8b
#
_entry.id   9834e9abbde61c5bf9f9aef99de1ab8b
#
_cell.length_a   1.000
_cell.length_b   1.000
_cell.length_c   1.000
_cell.angle_alpha   90.00
_cell.angle_beta   90.00
_cell.angle_gamma   90.00
#
_symmetry.space_group_name_H-M   'P 1'
#
loop_
_entity.id
_entity.type
_entity.pdbx_description
1 polymer ?
#
loop_
_entity_poly.entity_id
_entity_poly.type
_entity_poly.pdbx_seq_one_letter_code
_entity_poly.pdbx_strand_id
1 'polypeptide(L)' 'MANPTPPKAEAQSPRPITYQDTAFTSRTLIMDSGRPHAVAAGKVTVSSADAEALAFLDSDPAFQRLPE' A
#
# COMPACT_ATOMS: atom_id res chain seq x y z
N MET A 1 30.10 -7.15 -4.40
CA MET A 1 29.87 -6.86 -4.40
C MET A 1 29.22 -6.32 -4.02
N ALA A 2 28.96 -6.00 -3.88
CA ALA A 2 28.36 -5.53 -3.51
C ALA A 2 27.35 -5.10 -3.55
N ASN A 3 26.78 -4.72 -3.30
CA ASN A 3 25.84 -4.33 -3.27
C ASN A 3 25.42 -3.47 -3.18
N PRO A 4 25.32 -3.37 -3.50
CA PRO A 4 24.93 -2.36 -3.44
C PRO A 4 23.84 -1.72 -3.04
N THR A 5 23.43 -1.75 -2.19
CA THR A 5 22.20 -1.09 -1.77
C THR A 5 22.35 0.41 -1.87
N PRO A 6 21.45 1.07 -2.56
CA PRO A 6 21.52 2.51 -2.61
C PRO A 6 21.30 3.11 -1.25
N PRO A 7 22.10 4.04 -0.83
CA PRO A 7 21.93 4.64 0.50
C PRO A 7 20.58 5.29 0.70
N LYS A 8 20.04 5.92 -0.31
CA LYS A 8 18.77 6.57 -0.13
C LYS A 8 17.64 5.58 0.07
N ALA A 9 17.81 4.39 -0.48
CA ALA A 9 16.81 3.36 -0.23
C ALA A 9 16.79 3.00 1.25
N GLU A 10 17.93 3.03 1.87
CA GLU A 10 17.98 2.76 3.30
C GLU A 10 17.36 3.87 4.11
N ALA A 11 17.65 5.11 3.73
CA ALA A 11 17.12 6.25 4.45
C ALA A 11 15.60 6.30 4.35
N GLN A 12 15.05 5.75 3.27
CA GLN A 12 13.63 5.77 3.04
C GLN A 12 13.11 4.38 2.79
N SER A 13 13.55 3.47 3.62
CA SER A 13 13.16 2.08 3.48
C SER A 13 11.65 1.96 3.45
N PRO A 14 11.10 1.25 2.48
CA PRO A 14 9.68 1.05 2.42
C PRO A 14 9.19 0.31 3.64
N ARG A 15 8.03 0.71 4.11
CA ARG A 15 7.38 0.06 5.23
C ARG A 15 6.00 -0.38 4.80
N PRO A 16 5.48 -1.44 5.37
CA PRO A 16 4.11 -1.81 5.07
C PRO A 16 3.15 -0.81 5.69
N ILE A 17 2.25 -0.30 4.88
CA ILE A 17 1.18 0.59 5.32
C ILE A 17 -0.10 -0.19 5.13
N THR A 18 -0.87 -0.35 6.19
CA THR A 18 -2.10 -1.11 6.14
C THR A 18 -3.30 -0.17 6.19
N TYR A 19 -4.23 -0.42 5.29
CA TYR A 19 -5.51 0.29 5.27
C TYR A 19 -6.62 -0.69 5.60
N GLN A 20 -7.63 -0.21 6.31
CA GLN A 20 -8.83 -0.98 6.56
C GLN A 20 -9.89 -0.58 5.54
N ASP A 21 -10.48 -1.58 4.89
CA ASP A 21 -11.59 -1.38 3.96
C ASP A 21 -12.89 -1.47 4.77
N THR A 22 -13.56 -0.35 4.90
CA THR A 22 -14.80 -0.31 5.68
C THR A 22 -16.01 -0.73 4.88
N ALA A 23 -15.86 -0.95 3.58
CA ALA A 23 -16.97 -1.31 2.70
C ALA A 23 -16.98 -2.79 2.36
N PHE A 24 -15.82 -3.41 2.21
CA PHE A 24 -15.70 -4.81 1.79
C PHE A 24 -14.69 -5.53 2.67
N THR A 25 -14.98 -6.80 2.95
CA THR A 25 -14.01 -7.62 3.66
C THR A 25 -13.03 -8.31 2.72
N SER A 26 -13.40 -8.43 1.45
CA SER A 26 -12.57 -9.12 0.48
C SER A 26 -12.89 -8.61 -0.91
N ARG A 27 -11.90 -8.10 -1.59
CA ARG A 27 -12.03 -7.70 -3.00
C ARG A 27 -10.65 -7.44 -3.57
N THR A 28 -10.57 -7.32 -4.88
CA THR A 28 -9.33 -6.98 -5.56
C THR A 28 -9.45 -5.55 -6.09
N LEU A 29 -8.47 -4.74 -5.74
CA LEU A 29 -8.38 -3.37 -6.22
C LEU A 29 -7.46 -3.35 -7.43
N ILE A 30 -7.86 -2.63 -8.46
CA ILE A 30 -7.02 -2.48 -9.65
C ILE A 30 -6.58 -1.03 -9.72
N MET A 31 -5.27 -0.83 -9.64
CA MET A 31 -4.70 0.51 -9.74
C MET A 31 -4.82 1.02 -11.18
N ASP A 32 -4.63 2.32 -11.36
CA ASP A 32 -4.68 2.91 -12.69
C ASP A 32 -3.68 2.27 -13.64
N SER A 33 -2.57 1.84 -13.12
CA SER A 33 -1.54 1.15 -13.92
C SER A 33 -1.89 -0.30 -14.21
N GLY A 34 -3.00 -0.81 -13.66
CA GLY A 34 -3.42 -2.19 -13.86
C GLY A 34 -2.90 -3.15 -12.80
N ARG A 35 -2.17 -2.65 -11.81
CA ARG A 35 -1.64 -3.53 -10.76
C ARG A 35 -2.74 -3.90 -9.77
N PRO A 36 -2.82 -5.17 -9.39
CA PRO A 36 -3.84 -5.60 -8.42
C PRO A 36 -3.33 -5.51 -6.99
N HIS A 37 -4.25 -5.20 -6.09
CA HIS A 37 -4.01 -5.31 -4.66
C HIS A 37 -5.21 -5.99 -4.03
N ALA A 38 -4.96 -7.05 -3.28
CA ALA A 38 -6.04 -7.82 -2.69
C ALA A 38 -6.37 -7.29 -1.30
N VAL A 39 -7.67 -7.10 -1.06
CA VAL A 39 -8.18 -6.83 0.28
C VAL A 39 -8.61 -8.17 0.86
N ALA A 40 -8.09 -8.50 2.03
CA ALA A 40 -8.43 -9.73 2.72
C ALA A 40 -8.66 -9.41 4.18
N ALA A 41 -9.69 -10.00 4.76
CA ALA A 41 -10.06 -9.75 6.14
C ALA A 41 -10.30 -8.26 6.40
N GLY A 42 -10.74 -7.54 5.40
CA GLY A 42 -11.01 -6.11 5.50
C GLY A 42 -9.77 -5.25 5.51
N LYS A 43 -8.62 -5.78 5.10
CA LYS A 43 -7.37 -5.03 5.14
C LYS A 43 -6.58 -5.21 3.86
N VAL A 44 -5.86 -4.17 3.50
CA VAL A 44 -4.93 -4.21 2.38
C VAL A 44 -3.64 -3.55 2.83
N THR A 45 -2.51 -4.16 2.48
CA THR A 45 -1.20 -3.64 2.85
C THR A 45 -0.44 -3.27 1.59
N VAL A 46 0.10 -2.07 1.59
CA VAL A 46 0.90 -1.57 0.46
C VAL A 46 2.21 -1.02 1.00
N SER A 47 3.17 -0.84 0.12
CA SER A 47 4.45 -0.27 0.50
C SER A 47 4.34 1.23 0.66
N SER A 48 5.03 1.78 1.65
CA SER A 48 5.09 3.23 1.83
C SER A 48 5.76 3.93 0.65
N ALA A 49 6.49 3.19 -0.18
CA ALA A 49 7.11 3.74 -1.38
C ALA A 49 6.18 3.69 -2.60
N ASP A 50 5.02 3.08 -2.45
CA ASP A 50 4.08 2.92 -3.56
C ASP A 50 3.14 4.11 -3.60
N ALA A 51 3.58 5.19 -4.23
CA ALA A 51 2.82 6.44 -4.25
C ALA A 51 1.47 6.27 -4.94
N GLU A 52 1.40 5.44 -5.97
CA GLU A 52 0.14 5.21 -6.67
C GLU A 52 -0.88 4.56 -5.75
N ALA A 53 -0.48 3.52 -5.05
CA ALA A 53 -1.39 2.82 -4.16
C ALA A 53 -1.81 3.72 -3.01
N LEU A 54 -0.89 4.47 -2.44
CA LEU A 54 -1.24 5.38 -1.36
C LEU A 54 -2.24 6.44 -1.81
N ALA A 55 -2.02 7.01 -2.98
CA ALA A 55 -2.95 8.01 -3.50
C ALA A 55 -4.32 7.39 -3.77
N PHE A 56 -4.34 6.19 -4.32
CA PHE A 56 -5.58 5.50 -4.59
C PHE A 56 -6.37 5.27 -3.32
N LEU A 57 -5.70 4.74 -2.29
CA LEU A 57 -6.38 4.40 -1.05
C LEU A 57 -6.75 5.65 -0.26
N ASP A 58 -5.91 6.66 -0.27
CA ASP A 58 -6.20 7.89 0.46
C ASP A 58 -7.36 8.67 -0.16
N SER A 59 -7.61 8.48 -1.45
CA SER A 59 -8.69 9.18 -2.12
C SER A 59 -10.04 8.47 -1.95
N ASP A 60 -10.05 7.27 -1.42
CA ASP A 60 -11.27 6.49 -1.26
C ASP A 60 -11.72 6.57 0.20
N PRO A 61 -12.88 7.17 0.49
CA PRO A 61 -13.32 7.33 1.88
C PRO A 61 -13.62 6.01 2.58
N ALA A 62 -13.75 4.91 1.84
CA ALA A 62 -13.97 3.62 2.46
C ALA A 62 -12.70 3.07 3.11
N PHE A 63 -11.54 3.61 2.79
CA PHE A 63 -10.28 3.13 3.35
C PHE A 63 -9.80 4.03 4.45
N GLN A 64 -9.36 3.44 5.54
CA GLN A 64 -8.80 4.15 6.67
C GLN A 64 -7.40 3.62 6.92
N ARG A 65 -6.42 4.53 6.96
CA ARG A 65 -5.06 4.14 7.26
C ARG A 65 -4.97 3.75 8.72
N LEU A 66 -4.44 2.56 8.97
CA LEU A 66 -4.27 2.08 10.33
C LEU A 66 -2.95 2.56 10.89
N PRO A 67 -2.85 2.73 12.22
CA PRO A 67 -1.58 3.09 12.84
C PRO A 67 -0.55 1.99 12.62
N GLU A 68 0.69 2.41 12.52
CA GLU A 68 1.81 1.48 12.33
C GLU A 68 2.29 0.93 13.65
#